data_876d87e84565e7ee658655cc70d3fdcb
#
_entry.id   876d87e84565e7ee658655cc70d3fdcb
#
_cell.length_a   1.000
_cell.length_b   1.000
_cell.length_c   1.000
_cell.angle_alpha   90.00
_cell.angle_beta   90.00
_cell.angle_gamma   90.00
#
_symmetry.space_group_name_H-M   'P 1'
#
loop_
_entity.id
_entity.type
_entity.pdbx_description
1 polymer ?
#
loop_
_entity_poly.entity_id
_entity_poly.type
_entity_poly.pdbx_seq_one_letter_code
_entity_poly.pdbx_strand_id
1 'polypeptide(L)'
;MEQKINTFSQKLVESYSIEVTPRSAANIESFKDVLPQNTRVYIAHIEDEDIQSMVNTAKRLNDEGFHAMPHFPARAIQNEAVLNHWISMYKNEAGVDEALLLAGGRSKPLGDFESSIELIESGKFDQAGFKRLHIAGHPEGN
;
A
#
# COMPACT_ATOMS: atom_id res chain seq x y z
N MET A 1 18.98 -37.48 7.92
CA MET A 1 17.67 -37.17 8.53
C MET A 1 17.11 -35.94 7.85
N GLU A 2 16.20 -36.12 6.91
CA GLU A 2 15.46 -34.99 6.34
C GLU A 2 14.54 -34.42 7.44
N GLN A 3 14.83 -33.20 7.89
CA GLN A 3 13.89 -32.46 8.71
C GLN A 3 12.63 -32.24 7.86
N LYS A 4 11.52 -32.84 8.24
CA LYS A 4 10.21 -32.45 7.75
C LYS A 4 9.98 -30.99 8.15
N ILE A 5 10.31 -30.08 7.24
CA ILE A 5 9.92 -28.66 7.39
C ILE A 5 8.40 -28.67 7.49
N ASN A 6 7.89 -28.11 8.59
CA ASN A 6 6.47 -28.06 8.85
C ASN A 6 5.78 -27.28 7.71
N THR A 7 4.83 -27.93 7.04
CA THR A 7 4.08 -27.35 5.90
C THR A 7 3.44 -25.99 6.23
N PHE A 8 3.14 -25.75 7.50
CA PHE A 8 2.63 -24.46 7.99
C PHE A 8 3.71 -23.36 7.93
N SER A 9 4.94 -23.66 8.38
CA SER A 9 6.07 -22.72 8.31
C SER A 9 6.46 -22.40 6.86
N GLN A 10 6.40 -23.40 5.97
CA GLN A 10 6.63 -23.20 4.54
C GLN A 10 5.60 -22.23 3.93
N LYS A 11 4.31 -22.42 4.21
CA LYS A 11 3.24 -21.53 3.72
C LYS A 11 3.38 -20.10 4.24
N LEU A 12 3.85 -19.91 5.48
CA LEU A 12 4.12 -18.58 6.03
C LEU A 12 5.27 -17.88 5.29
N VAL A 13 6.31 -18.61 4.95
CA VAL A 13 7.47 -18.08 4.20
C VAL A 13 7.13 -17.80 2.73
N GLU A 14 6.21 -18.55 2.15
CA GLU A 14 5.82 -18.40 0.73
C GLU A 14 4.79 -17.27 0.49
N SER A 15 4.11 -16.78 1.53
CA SER A 15 3.01 -15.81 1.39
C SER A 15 3.21 -14.50 2.15
N TYR A 16 4.46 -14.18 2.50
CA TYR A 16 4.77 -12.92 3.17
C TYR A 16 4.59 -11.71 2.26
N SER A 17 4.36 -10.56 2.85
CA SER A 17 4.43 -9.24 2.23
C SER A 17 5.55 -8.43 2.86
N ILE A 18 6.01 -7.42 2.16
CA ILE A 18 7.01 -6.47 2.66
C ILE A 18 6.52 -5.04 2.48
N GLU A 19 7.20 -4.11 3.10
CA GLU A 19 6.96 -2.68 2.94
C GLU A 19 8.22 -1.97 2.44
N VAL A 20 8.03 -0.99 1.58
CA VAL A 20 9.08 -0.09 1.09
C VAL A 20 8.63 1.36 1.20
N THR A 21 9.60 2.25 1.24
CA THR A 21 9.42 3.67 0.93
C THR A 21 9.95 3.93 -0.48
N PRO A 22 9.60 5.04 -1.14
CA PRO A 22 10.22 5.40 -2.43
C PRO A 22 11.76 5.41 -2.35
N ARG A 23 12.29 5.92 -1.25
CA ARG A 23 13.74 5.98 -1.01
C ARG A 23 14.39 4.61 -0.86
N SER A 24 13.79 3.71 -0.08
CA SER A 24 14.34 2.34 0.07
C SER A 24 14.21 1.55 -1.22
N ALA A 25 13.12 1.72 -1.96
CA ALA A 25 12.92 1.10 -3.27
C ALA A 25 13.94 1.54 -4.31
N ALA A 26 14.36 2.80 -4.28
CA ALA A 26 15.39 3.34 -5.18
C ALA A 26 16.77 2.69 -5.00
N ASN A 27 17.05 2.11 -3.82
CA ASN A 27 18.29 1.41 -3.55
C ASN A 27 18.30 -0.05 -4.04
N ILE A 28 17.17 -0.55 -4.53
CA ILE A 28 17.03 -1.93 -5.05
C ILE A 28 17.12 -1.86 -6.57
N GLU A 29 18.12 -2.50 -7.13
CA GLU A 29 18.34 -2.50 -8.58
C GLU A 29 17.23 -3.27 -9.31
N SER A 30 16.88 -4.46 -8.81
CA SER A 30 15.79 -5.29 -9.34
C SER A 30 15.08 -6.01 -8.20
N PHE A 31 13.78 -5.81 -8.08
CA PHE A 31 12.98 -6.55 -7.10
C PHE A 31 12.89 -8.04 -7.44
N LYS A 32 13.00 -8.41 -8.71
CA LYS A 32 12.97 -9.81 -9.15
C LYS A 32 14.13 -10.64 -8.60
N ASP A 33 15.25 -9.98 -8.25
CA ASP A 33 16.42 -10.66 -7.72
C ASP A 33 16.32 -10.91 -6.20
N VAL A 34 15.40 -10.22 -5.52
CA VAL A 34 15.31 -10.25 -4.05
C VAL A 34 13.97 -10.75 -3.52
N LEU A 35 12.93 -10.80 -4.36
CA LEU A 35 11.58 -11.20 -3.97
C LEU A 35 10.99 -12.28 -4.87
N PRO A 36 10.22 -13.23 -4.31
CA PRO A 36 9.39 -14.13 -5.11
C PRO A 36 8.40 -13.35 -5.96
N GLN A 37 8.10 -13.85 -7.16
CA GLN A 37 7.07 -13.26 -8.02
C GLN A 37 5.73 -13.17 -7.32
N ASN A 38 4.93 -12.17 -7.66
CA ASN A 38 3.61 -11.89 -7.08
C ASN A 38 3.62 -11.53 -5.60
N THR A 39 4.78 -11.24 -5.01
CA THR A 39 4.84 -10.71 -3.64
C THR A 39 4.06 -9.40 -3.56
N ARG A 40 3.24 -9.25 -2.52
CA ARG A 40 2.60 -7.98 -2.18
C ARG A 40 3.61 -7.07 -1.52
N VAL A 41 3.74 -5.85 -2.04
CA VAL A 41 4.67 -4.84 -1.54
C VAL A 41 3.88 -3.60 -1.14
N TYR A 42 3.83 -3.34 0.14
CA TYR A 42 3.25 -2.10 0.68
C TYR A 42 4.19 -0.93 0.38
N ILE A 43 3.61 0.22 0.05
CA ILE A 43 4.35 1.46 -0.18
C ILE A 43 3.92 2.46 0.88
N ALA A 44 4.82 2.77 1.80
CA ALA A 44 4.57 3.75 2.83
C ALA A 44 4.32 5.14 2.23
N HIS A 45 3.32 5.83 2.71
CA HIS A 45 3.09 7.24 2.39
C HIS A 45 4.02 8.12 3.22
N ILE A 46 4.79 8.96 2.55
CA ILE A 46 5.71 9.91 3.18
C ILE A 46 5.12 11.31 3.02
N GLU A 47 4.76 11.95 4.13
CA GLU A 47 3.99 13.20 4.13
C GLU A 47 4.67 14.38 3.41
N ASP A 48 5.97 14.48 3.53
CA ASP A 48 6.75 15.58 2.94
C ASP A 48 7.25 15.28 1.51
N GLU A 49 6.88 14.13 0.96
CA GLU A 49 7.20 13.76 -0.41
C GLU A 49 6.01 13.97 -1.36
N ASP A 50 6.32 14.30 -2.61
CA ASP A 50 5.32 14.35 -3.66
C ASP A 50 4.68 12.97 -3.85
N ILE A 51 3.36 12.91 -3.93
CA ILE A 51 2.60 11.70 -4.21
C ILE A 51 3.13 10.98 -5.46
N GLN A 52 3.64 11.70 -6.43
CA GLN A 52 4.20 11.14 -7.65
C GLN A 52 5.36 10.16 -7.37
N SER A 53 6.17 10.39 -6.34
CA SER A 53 7.25 9.48 -5.98
C SER A 53 6.74 8.10 -5.56
N MET A 54 5.64 8.07 -4.82
CA MET A 54 4.97 6.83 -4.40
C MET A 54 4.24 6.16 -5.56
N VAL A 55 3.60 6.93 -6.44
CA VAL A 55 2.98 6.42 -7.68
C VAL A 55 4.02 5.78 -8.59
N ASN A 56 5.16 6.42 -8.79
CA ASN A 56 6.26 5.87 -9.59
C ASN A 56 6.81 4.56 -9.00
N THR A 57 6.92 4.48 -7.68
CA THR A 57 7.32 3.24 -6.98
C THR A 57 6.29 2.13 -7.22
N ALA A 58 5.00 2.44 -7.11
CA ALA A 58 3.92 1.50 -7.38
C ALA A 58 3.95 1.00 -8.83
N LYS A 59 4.14 1.92 -9.79
CA LYS A 59 4.26 1.58 -11.20
C LYS A 59 5.41 0.61 -11.44
N ARG A 60 6.58 0.92 -10.90
CA ARG A 60 7.77 0.06 -11.01
C ARG A 60 7.50 -1.35 -10.47
N LEU A 61 6.92 -1.46 -9.28
CA LEU A 61 6.60 -2.76 -8.68
C LEU A 61 5.63 -3.58 -9.55
N ASN A 62 4.57 -2.97 -10.04
CA ASN A 62 3.61 -3.64 -10.92
C ASN A 62 4.24 -4.04 -12.27
N ASP A 63 5.08 -3.18 -12.85
CA ASP A 63 5.81 -3.47 -14.10
C ASP A 63 6.81 -4.64 -13.91
N GLU A 64 7.39 -4.79 -12.73
CA GLU A 64 8.29 -5.90 -12.38
C GLU A 64 7.55 -7.21 -12.02
N GLY A 65 6.21 -7.19 -11.92
CA GLY A 65 5.40 -8.40 -11.69
C GLY A 65 5.01 -8.63 -10.23
N PHE A 66 5.04 -7.59 -9.41
CA PHE A 66 4.59 -7.59 -8.02
C PHE A 66 3.21 -6.96 -7.86
N HIS A 67 2.64 -7.04 -6.67
CA HIS A 67 1.39 -6.37 -6.33
C HIS A 67 1.69 -5.15 -5.44
N ALA A 68 1.66 -3.97 -6.05
CA ALA A 68 1.84 -2.73 -5.33
C ALA A 68 0.60 -2.39 -4.49
N MET A 69 0.81 -2.09 -3.23
CA MET A 69 -0.22 -1.79 -2.25
C MET A 69 0.11 -0.48 -1.53
N PRO A 70 -0.25 0.67 -2.12
CA PRO A 70 0.03 1.96 -1.51
C PRO A 70 -0.79 2.17 -0.23
N HIS A 71 -0.19 2.90 0.71
CA HIS A 71 -0.86 3.42 1.90
C HIS A 71 -1.74 4.62 1.55
N PHE A 72 -2.95 4.64 2.10
CA PHE A 72 -3.84 5.78 2.10
C PHE A 72 -4.10 6.18 3.56
N PRO A 73 -3.28 7.09 4.12
CA PRO A 73 -3.46 7.57 5.49
C PRO A 73 -4.57 8.63 5.53
N ALA A 74 -5.69 8.31 6.16
CA ALA A 74 -6.87 9.15 6.21
C ALA A 74 -6.56 10.58 6.68
N ARG A 75 -5.79 10.71 7.76
CA ARG A 75 -5.45 12.00 8.36
C ARG A 75 -4.51 12.87 7.52
N ALA A 76 -3.90 12.33 6.47
CA ALA A 76 -3.08 13.09 5.52
C ALA A 76 -3.86 13.52 4.26
N ILE A 77 -5.12 13.13 4.13
CA ILE A 77 -5.98 13.43 2.98
C ILE A 77 -6.95 14.56 3.37
N GLN A 78 -6.81 15.72 2.71
CA GLN A 78 -7.57 16.91 3.08
C GLN A 78 -9.07 16.79 2.81
N ASN A 79 -9.44 16.19 1.68
CA ASN A 79 -10.84 16.13 1.23
C ASN A 79 -11.02 15.05 0.15
N GLU A 80 -12.26 14.84 -0.28
CA GLU A 80 -12.59 13.90 -1.35
C GLU A 80 -11.87 14.20 -2.68
N ALA A 81 -11.65 15.45 -3.01
CA ALA A 81 -10.97 15.81 -4.27
C ALA A 81 -9.51 15.31 -4.27
N VAL A 82 -8.80 15.45 -3.15
CA VAL A 82 -7.44 14.91 -2.96
C VAL A 82 -7.46 13.39 -3.00
N LEU A 83 -8.42 12.76 -2.32
CA LEU A 83 -8.57 11.30 -2.34
C LEU A 83 -8.78 10.79 -3.77
N ASN A 84 -9.71 11.38 -4.50
CA ASN A 84 -9.98 11.01 -5.90
C ASN A 84 -8.75 11.22 -6.78
N HIS A 85 -8.00 12.28 -6.57
CA HIS A 85 -6.77 12.55 -7.31
C HIS A 85 -5.72 11.46 -7.07
N TRP A 86 -5.46 11.09 -5.81
CA TRP A 86 -4.51 10.01 -5.49
C TRP A 86 -4.96 8.66 -6.06
N ILE A 87 -6.24 8.31 -5.88
CA ILE A 87 -6.82 7.09 -6.46
C ILE A 87 -6.61 7.06 -7.97
N SER A 88 -6.89 8.17 -8.66
CA SER A 88 -6.75 8.29 -10.10
C SER A 88 -5.30 8.10 -10.56
N MET A 89 -4.34 8.73 -9.86
CA MET A 89 -2.92 8.58 -10.17
C MET A 89 -2.46 7.13 -10.03
N TYR A 90 -2.74 6.51 -8.88
CA TYR A 90 -2.36 5.11 -8.65
C TYR A 90 -3.02 4.16 -9.65
N LYS A 91 -4.28 4.38 -9.97
CA LYS A 91 -5.03 3.52 -10.90
C LYS A 91 -4.55 3.68 -12.33
N ASN A 92 -4.48 4.91 -12.82
CA ASN A 92 -4.25 5.20 -14.24
C ASN A 92 -2.76 5.16 -14.63
N GLU A 93 -1.87 5.59 -13.73
CA GLU A 93 -0.43 5.63 -14.03
C GLU A 93 0.29 4.36 -13.61
N ALA A 94 -0.13 3.72 -12.52
CA ALA A 94 0.57 2.58 -11.94
C ALA A 94 -0.20 1.24 -12.02
N GLY A 95 -1.46 1.24 -12.46
CA GLY A 95 -2.27 0.03 -12.54
C GLY A 95 -2.59 -0.61 -11.19
N VAL A 96 -2.62 0.20 -10.11
CA VAL A 96 -2.91 -0.26 -8.76
C VAL A 96 -4.39 -0.62 -8.62
N ASP A 97 -4.68 -1.76 -8.01
CA ASP A 97 -6.03 -2.21 -7.72
C ASP A 97 -6.18 -2.80 -6.30
N GLU A 98 -5.15 -2.68 -5.48
CA GLU A 98 -5.16 -3.01 -4.05
C GLU A 98 -4.56 -1.85 -3.25
N ALA A 99 -5.01 -1.62 -2.03
CA ALA A 99 -4.50 -0.56 -1.17
C ALA A 99 -4.58 -0.93 0.32
N LEU A 100 -3.72 -0.31 1.13
CA LEU A 100 -3.82 -0.34 2.59
C LEU A 100 -4.38 0.98 3.09
N LEU A 101 -5.51 0.93 3.77
CA LEU A 101 -6.15 2.07 4.42
C LEU A 101 -5.79 2.11 5.89
N LEU A 102 -5.35 3.25 6.38
CA LEU A 102 -4.96 3.46 7.77
C LEU A 102 -5.34 4.88 8.23
N ALA A 103 -5.35 5.09 9.54
CA ALA A 103 -5.57 6.43 10.08
C ALA A 103 -4.40 7.37 9.75
N GLY A 104 -3.18 6.88 9.83
CA GLY A 104 -1.95 7.65 9.65
C GLY A 104 -1.37 8.15 10.97
N GLY A 105 -0.11 8.63 10.92
CA GLY A 105 0.65 9.04 12.09
C GLY A 105 0.32 10.42 12.66
N ARG A 106 -0.47 11.23 11.97
CA ARG A 106 -0.84 12.57 12.42
C ARG A 106 -1.74 12.51 13.66
N SER A 107 -1.48 13.36 14.64
CA SER A 107 -2.32 13.49 15.84
C SER A 107 -3.69 14.13 15.53
N LYS A 108 -3.75 14.95 14.49
CA LYS A 108 -4.97 15.60 14.01
C LYS A 108 -5.10 15.41 12.49
N PRO A 109 -6.30 15.17 11.96
CA PRO A 109 -6.52 15.11 10.53
C PRO A 109 -6.26 16.48 9.87
N LEU A 110 -5.77 16.44 8.62
CA LEU A 110 -5.63 17.64 7.79
C LEU A 110 -6.99 18.17 7.32
N GLY A 111 -8.01 17.33 7.27
CA GLY A 111 -9.30 17.69 6.75
C GLY A 111 -10.40 16.71 7.14
N ASP A 112 -11.09 16.18 6.14
CA ASP A 112 -12.39 15.51 6.30
C ASP A 112 -12.29 14.06 6.81
N PHE A 113 -11.13 13.41 6.75
CA PHE A 113 -10.96 11.99 7.08
C PHE A 113 -10.12 11.79 8.35
N GLU A 114 -10.66 11.08 9.32
CA GLU A 114 -9.98 10.76 10.58
C GLU A 114 -9.53 9.31 10.67
N SER A 115 -10.25 8.40 10.01
CA SER A 115 -10.04 6.95 10.11
C SER A 115 -10.11 6.25 8.76
N SER A 116 -9.60 5.02 8.72
CA SER A 116 -9.71 4.14 7.55
C SER A 116 -11.17 3.81 7.20
N ILE A 117 -12.05 3.79 8.20
CA ILE A 117 -13.49 3.50 7.99
C ILE A 117 -14.12 4.59 7.12
N GLU A 118 -13.84 5.86 7.38
CA GLU A 118 -14.37 6.97 6.57
C GLU A 118 -13.89 6.93 5.13
N LEU A 119 -12.65 6.47 4.91
CA LEU A 119 -12.14 6.22 3.55
C LEU A 119 -12.94 5.13 2.83
N ILE A 120 -13.29 4.05 3.54
CA ILE A 120 -14.13 2.97 2.98
C ILE A 120 -15.54 3.49 2.70
N GLU A 121 -16.14 4.19 3.65
CA GLU A 121 -17.51 4.74 3.54
C GLU A 121 -17.65 5.77 2.41
N SER A 122 -16.56 6.41 1.99
CA SER A 122 -16.57 7.32 0.84
C SER A 122 -16.98 6.63 -0.47
N GLY A 123 -16.82 5.30 -0.57
CA GLY A 123 -17.11 4.50 -1.77
C GLY A 123 -16.18 4.77 -2.97
N LYS A 124 -15.17 5.63 -2.81
CA LYS A 124 -14.32 6.06 -3.93
C LYS A 124 -13.42 4.94 -4.48
N PHE A 125 -12.98 4.04 -3.62
CA PHE A 125 -12.18 2.87 -4.03
C PHE A 125 -13.02 1.88 -4.85
N ASP A 126 -14.27 1.63 -4.44
CA ASP A 126 -15.20 0.77 -5.17
C ASP A 126 -15.53 1.37 -6.55
N GLN A 127 -15.82 2.67 -6.60
CA GLN A 127 -16.08 3.40 -7.85
C GLN A 127 -14.88 3.33 -8.82
N ALA A 128 -13.66 3.34 -8.29
CA ALA A 128 -12.44 3.23 -9.09
C ALA A 128 -12.08 1.77 -9.47
N GLY A 129 -12.82 0.78 -8.98
CA GLY A 129 -12.61 -0.63 -9.29
C GLY A 129 -11.43 -1.26 -8.56
N PHE A 130 -11.14 -0.83 -7.33
CA PHE A 130 -10.18 -1.53 -6.46
C PHE A 130 -10.73 -2.91 -6.09
N LYS A 131 -9.91 -3.92 -6.20
CA LYS A 131 -10.30 -5.33 -5.97
C LYS A 131 -10.16 -5.75 -4.51
N ARG A 132 -9.24 -5.10 -3.77
CA ARG A 132 -8.96 -5.44 -2.39
C ARG A 132 -8.50 -4.22 -1.60
N LEU A 133 -9.10 -4.05 -0.42
CA LEU A 133 -8.69 -3.06 0.56
C LEU A 133 -8.21 -3.78 1.82
N HIS A 134 -7.04 -3.39 2.31
CA HIS A 134 -6.48 -3.86 3.56
C HIS A 134 -6.60 -2.77 4.60
N ILE A 135 -6.68 -3.17 5.85
CA ILE A 135 -6.76 -2.26 7.00
C ILE A 135 -5.60 -2.56 7.93
N ALA A 136 -4.92 -1.53 8.40
CA ALA A 136 -3.90 -1.68 9.42
C ALA A 136 -4.55 -2.05 10.76
N GLY A 137 -4.09 -3.14 11.39
CA GLY A 137 -4.53 -3.54 12.71
C GLY A 137 -3.71 -2.83 13.79
N HIS A 138 -4.39 -2.31 14.80
CA HIS A 138 -3.77 -1.70 15.97
C HIS A 138 -4.28 -2.40 17.24
N PRO A 139 -3.82 -3.62 17.52
CA PRO A 139 -4.36 -4.43 18.62
C PRO A 139 -4.14 -3.81 20.00
N GLU A 140 -3.17 -2.91 20.12
CA GLU A 140 -2.83 -2.20 21.37
C GLU A 140 -3.42 -0.78 21.43
N GLY A 141 -4.16 -0.39 20.41
CA GLY A 141 -4.68 0.97 20.23
C GLY A 141 -3.62 1.94 19.69
N ASN A 142 -4.09 3.10 19.32
CA ASN A 142 -3.25 4.22 18.84
C ASN A 142 -3.11 5.26 19.95
#